data_0b3a5430790bef325ce91a6f15e94f08
#
_entry.id   0b3a5430790bef325ce91a6f15e94f08
#
_cell.length_a   1.000
_cell.length_b   1.000
_cell.length_c   1.000
_cell.angle_alpha   90.00
_cell.angle_beta   90.00
_cell.angle_gamma   90.00
#
_symmetry.space_group_name_H-M   'P 1'
#
loop_
_entity.id
_entity.type
_entity.pdbx_description
1 polymer ?
#
loop_
_entity_poly.entity_id
_entity_poly.type
_entity_poly.pdbx_seq_one_letter_code
_entity_poly.pdbx_strand_id
1 'polypeptide(L)'
;MKMKTELTTTTKIKDISKHTFTSKDGKETSIVIVQTEDGNFSNFENIWKKQKLDLDNIKEGDFVEIAYTTYFDAKHSHEYKNFTKIERI
;
A
#
# COMPACT_ATOMS: atom_id res chain seq x y z
N MET A 1 -6.75 7.63 23.52
CA MET A 1 -6.19 6.68 22.57
C MET A 1 -6.72 6.95 21.18
N LYS A 2 -5.82 7.19 20.23
CA LYS A 2 -6.25 7.44 18.86
C LYS A 2 -6.52 6.11 18.16
N MET A 3 -7.75 5.92 17.74
CA MET A 3 -8.08 4.76 16.91
C MET A 3 -7.88 5.14 15.45
N LYS A 4 -7.05 4.34 14.75
CA LYS A 4 -6.91 4.51 13.31
C LYS A 4 -8.16 3.96 12.63
N THR A 5 -8.78 4.77 11.81
CA THR A 5 -9.91 4.33 11.02
C THR A 5 -9.40 3.61 9.79
N GLU A 6 -9.76 2.34 9.66
CA GLU A 6 -9.48 1.58 8.46
C GLU A 6 -10.60 1.77 7.45
N LEU A 7 -10.22 2.13 6.25
CA LEU A 7 -11.14 2.31 5.13
C LEU A 7 -11.00 1.15 4.17
N THR A 8 -12.03 0.89 3.39
CA THR A 8 -12.02 -0.19 2.41
C THR A 8 -12.53 0.35 1.08
N THR A 9 -11.88 -0.03 -0.01
CA THR A 9 -12.33 0.32 -1.34
C THR A 9 -12.20 -0.88 -2.28
N THR A 10 -13.07 -0.95 -3.27
CA THR A 10 -12.99 -1.92 -4.34
C THR A 10 -12.55 -1.19 -5.59
N THR A 11 -11.46 -1.64 -6.22
CA THR A 11 -10.87 -0.92 -7.33
C THR A 11 -10.16 -1.89 -8.27
N LYS A 12 -9.74 -1.36 -9.42
CA LYS A 12 -9.02 -2.13 -10.43
C LYS A 12 -7.55 -1.76 -10.42
N ILE A 13 -6.70 -2.78 -10.47
CA ILE A 13 -5.24 -2.60 -10.46
C ILE A 13 -4.77 -2.09 -11.81
N LYS A 14 -3.98 -1.01 -11.82
CA LYS A 14 -3.30 -0.50 -13.01
C LYS A 14 -1.87 -0.97 -13.07
N ASP A 15 -1.16 -0.94 -11.93
CA ASP A 15 0.23 -1.36 -11.87
C ASP A 15 0.63 -1.62 -10.43
N ILE A 16 1.61 -2.50 -10.25
CA ILE A 16 2.22 -2.75 -8.95
C ILE A 16 3.72 -2.62 -9.14
N SER A 17 4.35 -1.73 -8.38
CA SER A 17 5.79 -1.52 -8.44
C SER A 17 6.40 -1.63 -7.06
N LYS A 18 7.68 -1.96 -7.04
CA LYS A 18 8.46 -2.09 -5.82
C LYS A 18 9.72 -1.25 -5.96
N HIS A 19 9.98 -0.42 -4.98
CA HIS A 19 11.17 0.42 -4.93
C HIS A 19 11.98 0.08 -3.70
N THR A 20 13.26 -0.21 -3.89
CA THR A 20 14.18 -0.53 -2.79
C THR A 20 15.14 0.63 -2.59
N PHE A 21 15.35 1.02 -1.35
CA PHE A 21 16.30 2.07 -1.01
C PHE A 21 17.04 1.70 0.27
N THR A 22 18.20 2.33 0.47
CA THR A 22 19.01 2.12 1.66
C THR A 22 18.78 3.28 2.62
N SER A 23 18.39 2.97 3.86
CA SER A 23 18.19 3.98 4.89
C SER A 23 19.53 4.46 5.45
N LYS A 24 19.49 5.54 6.25
CA LYS A 24 20.70 6.15 6.82
C LYS A 24 21.50 5.20 7.68
N ASP A 25 20.87 4.20 8.26
CA ASP A 25 21.53 3.20 9.10
C ASP A 25 22.06 1.99 8.30
N GLY A 26 22.02 2.06 6.96
CA GLY A 26 22.54 1.01 6.10
C GLY A 26 21.60 -0.14 5.83
N LYS A 27 20.36 -0.07 6.30
CA LYS A 27 19.36 -1.12 6.06
C LYS A 27 18.64 -0.91 4.76
N GLU A 28 18.47 -1.98 3.99
CA GLU A 28 17.64 -1.94 2.80
C GLU A 28 16.17 -1.99 3.19
N THR A 29 15.39 -1.11 2.60
CA THR A 29 13.95 -1.02 2.81
C THR A 29 13.26 -0.98 1.46
N SER A 30 12.18 -1.70 1.32
CA SER A 30 11.40 -1.70 0.09
C SER A 30 10.00 -1.17 0.36
N ILE A 31 9.50 -0.35 -0.57
CA ILE A 31 8.12 0.11 -0.55
C ILE A 31 7.41 -0.45 -1.78
N VAL A 32 6.19 -0.95 -1.58
CA VAL A 32 5.35 -1.43 -2.66
C VAL A 32 4.29 -0.37 -2.94
N ILE A 33 4.18 0.01 -4.21
CA ILE A 33 3.19 0.99 -4.66
C ILE A 33 2.19 0.28 -5.56
N VAL A 34 0.92 0.32 -5.17
CA VAL A 34 -0.18 -0.25 -5.92
C VAL A 34 -0.95 0.89 -6.57
N GLN A 35 -0.86 1.00 -7.89
CA GLN A 35 -1.58 2.01 -8.65
C GLN A 35 -2.93 1.45 -9.07
N THR A 36 -4.00 2.19 -8.81
CA THR A 36 -5.36 1.78 -9.12
C THR A 36 -6.13 2.90 -9.79
N GLU A 37 -7.33 2.59 -10.28
CA GLU A 37 -8.23 3.61 -10.85
C GLU A 37 -8.65 4.65 -9.81
N ASP A 38 -8.59 4.31 -8.52
CA ASP A 38 -8.97 5.21 -7.42
C ASP A 38 -7.77 5.86 -6.73
N GLY A 39 -6.59 5.77 -7.32
CA GLY A 39 -5.38 6.37 -6.79
C GLY A 39 -4.33 5.36 -6.41
N ASN A 40 -3.31 5.82 -5.71
CA ASN A 40 -2.17 5.01 -5.35
C ASN A 40 -2.22 4.63 -3.88
N PHE A 41 -1.92 3.37 -3.60
CA PHE A 41 -1.80 2.84 -2.25
C PHE A 41 -0.38 2.32 -2.09
N SER A 42 0.22 2.52 -0.93
CA SER A 42 1.60 2.08 -0.70
C SER A 42 1.77 1.55 0.72
N ASN A 43 2.77 0.71 0.89
CA ASN A 43 3.24 0.33 2.21
C ASN A 43 4.62 -0.31 2.10
N PHE A 44 5.31 -0.41 3.24
CA PHE A 44 6.60 -1.05 3.30
C PHE A 44 6.48 -2.57 3.17
N GLU A 45 7.43 -3.17 2.48
CA GLU A 45 7.42 -4.61 2.21
C GLU A 45 7.35 -5.46 3.48
N ASN A 46 8.08 -5.07 4.53
CA ASN A 46 8.07 -5.83 5.78
C ASN A 46 6.71 -5.86 6.47
N ILE A 47 5.86 -4.88 6.22
CA ILE A 47 4.51 -4.83 6.79
C ILE A 47 3.59 -5.81 6.09
N TRP A 48 3.56 -5.78 4.75
CA TRP A 48 2.68 -6.70 4.03
C TRP A 48 3.14 -8.16 4.13
N LYS A 49 4.44 -8.42 4.26
CA LYS A 49 4.94 -9.78 4.49
C LYS A 49 4.46 -10.34 5.82
N LYS A 50 4.43 -9.51 6.87
CA LYS A 50 3.91 -9.94 8.17
C LYS A 50 2.43 -10.31 8.11
N GLN A 51 1.69 -9.66 7.25
CA GLN A 51 0.25 -9.92 7.09
C GLN A 51 -0.05 -11.02 6.08
N LYS A 52 1.00 -11.64 5.52
CA LYS A 52 0.88 -12.71 4.52
C LYS A 52 0.04 -12.30 3.31
N LEU A 53 0.21 -11.05 2.89
CA LEU A 53 -0.48 -10.56 1.70
C LEU A 53 0.15 -11.20 0.47
N ASP A 54 -0.69 -11.75 -0.38
CA ASP A 54 -0.24 -12.42 -1.59
C ASP A 54 -0.32 -11.45 -2.78
N LEU A 55 0.70 -10.59 -2.90
CA LEU A 55 0.78 -9.65 -4.00
C LEU A 55 1.22 -10.29 -5.31
N ASP A 56 1.81 -11.49 -5.23
CA ASP A 56 2.30 -12.18 -6.43
C ASP A 56 1.16 -12.68 -7.32
N ASN A 57 -0.01 -12.89 -6.76
CA ASN A 57 -1.20 -13.33 -7.50
C ASN A 57 -2.08 -12.18 -7.98
N ILE A 58 -1.69 -10.94 -7.67
CA ILE A 58 -2.44 -9.76 -8.10
C ILE A 58 -1.75 -9.15 -9.31
N LYS A 59 -2.50 -8.92 -10.37
CA LYS A 59 -1.98 -8.44 -11.65
C LYS A 59 -2.76 -7.23 -12.14
N GLU A 60 -2.15 -6.52 -13.09
CA GLU A 60 -2.82 -5.44 -13.81
C GLU A 60 -4.14 -5.95 -14.37
N GLY A 61 -5.20 -5.18 -14.16
CA GLY A 61 -6.54 -5.50 -14.62
C GLY A 61 -7.40 -6.26 -13.62
N ASP A 62 -6.80 -6.77 -12.52
CA ASP A 62 -7.56 -7.47 -11.49
C ASP A 62 -8.39 -6.50 -10.66
N PHE A 63 -9.59 -6.93 -10.28
CA PHE A 63 -10.39 -6.21 -9.30
C PHE A 63 -10.03 -6.71 -7.90
N VAL A 64 -9.80 -5.77 -7.00
CA VAL A 64 -9.37 -6.08 -5.65
C VAL A 64 -10.15 -5.25 -4.64
N GLU A 65 -10.25 -5.79 -3.42
CA GLU A 65 -10.68 -5.03 -2.26
C GLU A 65 -9.45 -4.66 -1.46
N ILE A 66 -9.27 -3.36 -1.22
CA ILE A 66 -8.11 -2.84 -0.48
C ILE A 66 -8.60 -2.23 0.82
N ALA A 67 -8.07 -2.72 1.94
CA ALA A 67 -8.20 -2.08 3.24
C ALA A 67 -6.98 -1.18 3.43
N TYR A 68 -7.19 0.05 3.89
CA TYR A 68 -6.11 1.01 4.02
C TYR A 68 -6.38 2.00 5.15
N THR A 69 -5.30 2.63 5.59
CA THR A 69 -5.37 3.77 6.51
C THR A 69 -4.81 4.99 5.80
N THR A 70 -5.22 6.17 6.24
CA THR A 70 -4.73 7.42 5.67
C THR A 70 -3.83 8.13 6.66
N TYR A 71 -2.82 8.81 6.12
CA TYR A 71 -1.93 9.66 6.89
C TYR A 71 -1.72 10.96 6.13
N PHE A 72 -2.02 12.09 6.76
CA PHE A 72 -1.81 13.40 6.16
C PHE A 72 -0.51 13.99 6.69
N ASP A 73 0.41 14.29 5.75
CA ASP A 73 1.65 14.99 6.06
C ASP A 73 1.47 16.47 5.79
N ALA A 74 1.26 17.24 6.87
CA ALA A 74 1.04 18.68 6.77
C ALA A 74 2.26 19.41 6.21
N LYS A 75 3.46 18.91 6.46
CA LYS A 75 4.70 19.52 5.99
C LYS A 75 4.81 19.51 4.46
N HIS A 76 4.34 18.45 3.82
CA HIS A 76 4.36 18.29 2.37
C HIS A 76 2.98 18.44 1.73
N SER A 77 1.96 18.76 2.53
CA SER A 77 0.56 18.89 2.07
C SER A 77 0.13 17.68 1.24
N HIS A 78 0.47 16.48 1.71
CA HIS A 78 0.21 15.25 0.99
C HIS A 78 -0.46 14.22 1.88
N GLU A 79 -1.48 13.55 1.35
CA GLU A 79 -2.15 12.44 2.01
C GLU A 79 -1.62 11.12 1.47
N TYR A 80 -1.17 10.27 2.37
CA TYR A 80 -0.72 8.93 2.04
C TYR A 80 -1.82 7.92 2.36
N LYS A 81 -2.00 6.97 1.47
CA LYS A 81 -2.90 5.83 1.68
C LYS A 81 -2.05 4.60 1.84
N ASN A 82 -2.05 4.02 3.04
CA ASN A 82 -1.23 2.86 3.37
C ASN A 82 -2.12 1.63 3.41
N PHE A 83 -1.95 0.74 2.43
CA PHE A 83 -2.75 -0.47 2.40
C PHE A 83 -2.35 -1.41 3.52
N THR A 84 -3.34 -2.02 4.17
CA THR A 84 -3.14 -3.02 5.21
C THR A 84 -3.54 -4.40 4.75
N LYS A 85 -4.37 -4.48 3.70
CA LYS A 85 -4.83 -5.75 3.15
C LYS A 85 -5.27 -5.54 1.70
N ILE A 86 -4.95 -6.49 0.85
CA ILE A 86 -5.40 -6.51 -0.54
C ILE A 86 -5.88 -7.92 -0.86
N GLU A 87 -7.12 -8.04 -1.31
CA GLU A 87 -7.70 -9.31 -1.71
C GLU A 87 -8.27 -9.21 -3.12
N ARG A 88 -7.95 -10.19 -3.95
CA ARG A 88 -8.56 -10.29 -5.27
C ARG A 88 -10.00 -10.78 -5.13
N ILE A 89 -10.88 -10.09 -5.83
CA ILE A 89 -12.29 -10.45 -5.84
C ILE A 89 -12.56 -11.54 -6.87
#